data_0b6746b8ca0afd481d45e538b67226c8
#
_entry.id   0b6746b8ca0afd481d45e538b67226c8
#
_cell.length_a   1.000
_cell.length_b   1.000
_cell.length_c   1.000
_cell.angle_alpha   90.00
_cell.angle_beta   90.00
_cell.angle_gamma   90.00
#
_symmetry.space_group_name_H-M   'P 1'
#
loop_
_entity.id
_entity.type
_entity.pdbx_description
1 polymer ?
#
loop_
_entity_poly.entity_id
_entity_poly.type
_entity_poly.pdbx_seq_one_letter_code
_entity_poly.pdbx_strand_id
1 'polypeptide(L)'
;MGPTLNEAEIEAFEIACNTRLPEAYRLFLQQVGDGCDDTVQPNGIRIYGLKRLADTAVKDLSHTVTINDYWLWEAEEDEALLTDEAFDERLGNQGVLLLDQGCGDTYQLITAGKWAGEVWNFCDVGAGPCCEHQDFLGWLELWVDSDFDADFFKDYE
;
A
#
# COMPACT_ATOMS: atom_id res chain seq x y z
N MET A 1 -14.76 -0.27 11.12
CA MET A 1 -14.00 0.98 10.88
C MET A 1 -13.35 1.42 12.18
N GLY A 2 -12.05 1.71 12.15
CA GLY A 2 -11.32 2.26 13.30
C GLY A 2 -11.75 3.71 13.62
N PRO A 3 -11.35 4.26 14.77
CA PRO A 3 -11.60 5.66 15.08
C PRO A 3 -10.81 6.59 14.14
N THR A 4 -11.31 7.80 13.94
CA THR A 4 -10.55 8.83 13.22
C THR A 4 -9.29 9.23 14.00
N LEU A 5 -8.24 9.62 13.28
CA LEU A 5 -7.00 10.14 13.85
C LEU A 5 -6.96 11.67 13.83
N ASN A 6 -6.36 12.24 14.86
CA ASN A 6 -6.07 13.67 14.87
C ASN A 6 -4.71 13.95 14.19
N GLU A 7 -4.45 15.23 13.92
CA GLU A 7 -3.22 15.66 13.26
C GLU A 7 -1.95 15.17 13.97
N ALA A 8 -1.91 15.26 15.31
CA ALA A 8 -0.74 14.86 16.08
C ALA A 8 -0.45 13.35 16.01
N GLU A 9 -1.49 12.51 15.91
CA GLU A 9 -1.34 11.05 15.73
C GLU A 9 -0.76 10.73 14.35
N ILE A 10 -1.21 11.44 13.31
CA ILE A 10 -0.71 11.29 11.94
C ILE A 10 0.75 11.77 11.85
N GLU A 11 1.06 12.95 12.39
CA GLU A 11 2.42 13.48 12.41
C GLU A 11 3.39 12.58 13.18
N ALA A 12 2.95 11.97 14.27
CA ALA A 12 3.78 11.03 15.02
C ALA A 12 4.18 9.80 14.17
N PHE A 13 3.27 9.28 13.35
CA PHE A 13 3.57 8.21 12.40
C PHE A 13 4.52 8.69 11.30
N GLU A 14 4.27 9.86 10.73
CA GLU A 14 5.12 10.45 9.67
C GLU A 14 6.56 10.65 10.15
N ILE A 15 6.74 11.15 11.37
CA ILE A 15 8.07 11.31 11.99
C ILE A 15 8.73 9.94 12.21
N ALA A 16 7.99 8.98 12.77
CA ALA A 16 8.52 7.65 13.05
C ALA A 16 8.95 6.89 11.78
N CYS A 17 8.24 7.07 10.68
CA CYS A 17 8.52 6.43 9.40
C CYS A 17 9.34 7.30 8.43
N ASN A 18 9.79 8.48 8.86
CA ASN A 18 10.55 9.43 8.04
C ASN A 18 9.90 9.70 6.68
N THR A 19 8.60 9.96 6.68
CA THR A 19 7.80 10.17 5.48
C THR A 19 6.71 11.21 5.70
N ARG A 20 6.04 11.60 4.63
CA ARG A 20 4.80 12.36 4.68
C ARG A 20 3.70 11.58 3.96
N LEU A 21 2.58 11.39 4.63
CA LEU A 21 1.43 10.70 4.03
C LEU A 21 0.78 11.58 2.95
N PRO A 22 0.34 10.97 1.85
CA PRO A 22 -0.44 11.66 0.82
C PRO A 22 -1.70 12.29 1.40
N GLU A 23 -2.08 13.45 0.88
CA GLU A 23 -3.20 14.25 1.38
C GLU A 23 -4.52 13.48 1.39
N ALA A 24 -4.81 12.74 0.31
CA ALA A 24 -6.03 11.93 0.21
C ALA A 24 -6.13 10.88 1.35
N TYR A 25 -5.02 10.25 1.71
CA TYR A 25 -4.99 9.29 2.81
C TYR A 25 -5.09 9.97 4.18
N ARG A 26 -4.45 11.13 4.37
CA ARG A 26 -4.60 11.94 5.60
C ARG A 26 -6.06 12.33 5.83
N LEU A 27 -6.75 12.79 4.79
CA LEU A 27 -8.18 13.12 4.85
C LEU A 27 -9.04 11.90 5.23
N PHE A 28 -8.74 10.74 4.65
CA PHE A 28 -9.41 9.49 5.03
C PHE A 28 -9.23 9.18 6.52
N LEU A 29 -8.00 9.23 7.03
CA LEU A 29 -7.70 8.96 8.44
C LEU A 29 -8.39 9.94 9.39
N GLN A 30 -8.51 11.21 9.00
CA GLN A 30 -9.12 12.26 9.82
C GLN A 30 -10.64 12.27 9.80
N GLN A 31 -11.25 11.85 8.69
CA GLN A 31 -12.70 12.01 8.47
C GLN A 31 -13.47 10.69 8.44
N VAL A 32 -12.82 9.61 8.07
CA VAL A 32 -13.46 8.30 7.91
C VAL A 32 -13.01 7.34 9.02
N GLY A 33 -11.71 7.08 9.16
CA GLY A 33 -11.20 6.25 10.24
C GLY A 33 -9.83 5.62 9.99
N ASP A 34 -9.26 5.06 11.07
CA ASP A 34 -7.98 4.38 11.06
C ASP A 34 -8.15 2.90 10.73
N GLY A 35 -8.25 2.60 9.44
CA GLY A 35 -8.41 1.25 8.94
C GLY A 35 -9.80 0.65 9.14
N CYS A 36 -9.95 -0.55 8.67
CA CYS A 36 -11.15 -1.37 8.81
C CYS A 36 -10.74 -2.82 9.07
N ASP A 37 -11.29 -3.42 10.10
CA ASP A 37 -11.13 -4.86 10.37
C ASP A 37 -12.52 -5.46 10.60
N ASP A 38 -13.13 -5.97 9.54
CA ASP A 38 -14.38 -6.73 9.61
C ASP A 38 -14.09 -8.21 9.41
N THR A 39 -13.70 -8.88 10.47
CA THR A 39 -13.44 -10.32 10.47
C THR A 39 -14.72 -11.16 10.55
N VAL A 40 -15.90 -10.55 10.66
CA VAL A 40 -17.17 -11.23 10.82
C VAL A 40 -17.69 -11.76 9.48
N GLN A 41 -17.28 -11.16 8.37
CA GLN A 41 -17.67 -11.61 7.03
C GLN A 41 -16.67 -12.64 6.50
N PRO A 42 -17.11 -13.68 5.78
CA PRO A 42 -16.21 -14.67 5.15
C PRO A 42 -15.18 -14.07 4.18
N ASN A 43 -15.52 -12.93 3.59
CA ASN A 43 -14.63 -12.10 2.73
C ASN A 43 -14.36 -10.77 3.43
N GLY A 44 -14.08 -10.80 4.74
CA GLY A 44 -13.97 -9.61 5.57
C GLY A 44 -12.93 -8.63 5.06
N ILE A 45 -13.36 -7.40 4.90
CA ILE A 45 -12.53 -6.27 4.48
C ILE A 45 -11.56 -5.96 5.60
N ARG A 46 -10.28 -5.95 5.27
CA ARG A 46 -9.25 -5.54 6.20
C ARG A 46 -8.32 -4.51 5.56
N ILE A 47 -8.47 -3.24 5.96
CA ILE A 47 -7.46 -2.21 5.71
C ILE A 47 -6.75 -1.98 7.04
N TYR A 48 -5.43 -2.11 7.05
CA TYR A 48 -4.64 -1.90 8.26
C TYR A 48 -4.63 -0.43 8.66
N GLY A 49 -4.85 -0.18 9.95
CA GLY A 49 -4.74 1.15 10.52
C GLY A 49 -3.30 1.51 10.87
N LEU A 50 -2.99 2.80 10.90
CA LEU A 50 -1.66 3.30 11.28
C LEU A 50 -1.26 2.90 12.69
N LYS A 51 -2.22 2.83 13.64
CA LYS A 51 -1.93 2.39 15.02
C LYS A 51 -1.41 0.95 15.05
N ARG A 52 -1.96 0.06 14.24
CA ARG A 52 -1.46 -1.30 14.14
C ARG A 52 -0.06 -1.35 13.52
N LEU A 53 0.19 -0.54 12.51
CA LEU A 53 1.49 -0.46 11.84
C LEU A 53 2.57 0.13 12.74
N ALA A 54 2.20 1.08 13.61
CA ALA A 54 3.13 1.66 14.60
C ALA A 54 3.59 0.63 15.65
N ASP A 55 2.79 -0.39 15.95
CA ASP A 55 3.14 -1.48 16.85
C ASP A 55 4.07 -2.52 16.21
N THR A 56 4.21 -2.50 14.89
CA THR A 56 5.19 -3.30 14.16
C THR A 56 6.50 -2.52 14.02
N ALA A 57 7.59 -3.18 13.59
CA ALA A 57 8.87 -2.49 13.43
C ALA A 57 8.72 -1.27 12.52
N VAL A 58 8.99 -0.09 13.07
CA VAL A 58 9.00 1.18 12.34
C VAL A 58 9.99 1.08 11.18
N LYS A 59 9.55 1.42 9.99
CA LYS A 59 10.32 1.33 8.77
C LYS A 59 10.49 2.72 8.16
N ASP A 60 11.68 2.99 7.63
CA ASP A 60 11.93 4.21 6.88
C ASP A 60 11.21 4.13 5.53
N LEU A 61 10.25 5.02 5.30
CA LEU A 61 9.46 5.12 4.08
C LEU A 61 9.87 6.32 3.22
N SER A 62 11.03 6.92 3.48
CA SER A 62 11.54 8.07 2.72
C SER A 62 12.09 7.71 1.35
N HIS A 63 12.37 6.44 1.10
CA HIS A 63 12.90 5.99 -0.17
C HIS A 63 11.83 5.93 -1.27
N THR A 64 12.28 6.10 -2.50
CA THR A 64 11.42 5.97 -3.66
C THR A 64 11.28 4.53 -4.08
N VAL A 65 10.13 4.16 -4.64
CA VAL A 65 9.97 2.91 -5.37
C VAL A 65 10.98 2.87 -6.51
N THR A 66 11.81 1.85 -6.55
CA THR A 66 12.90 1.72 -7.53
C THR A 66 12.43 1.22 -8.89
N ILE A 67 11.23 0.69 -8.97
CA ILE A 67 10.59 0.23 -10.20
C ILE A 67 9.90 1.38 -10.93
N ASN A 68 10.00 1.43 -12.25
CA ASN A 68 9.54 2.58 -13.02
C ASN A 68 8.02 2.62 -13.22
N ASP A 69 7.40 1.52 -13.67
CA ASP A 69 5.97 1.42 -13.94
C ASP A 69 5.45 0.06 -13.46
N TYR A 70 5.65 -0.96 -14.23
CA TYR A 70 5.24 -2.32 -13.98
C TYR A 70 6.46 -3.21 -13.96
N TRP A 71 6.54 -4.13 -13.01
CA TRP A 71 7.64 -5.05 -12.91
C TRP A 71 7.15 -6.49 -12.78
N LEU A 72 7.65 -7.35 -13.63
CA LEU A 72 7.42 -8.79 -13.58
C LEU A 72 8.73 -9.51 -13.35
N TRP A 73 8.76 -10.38 -12.36
CA TRP A 73 9.92 -11.23 -12.07
C TRP A 73 10.38 -12.06 -13.27
N GLU A 74 9.43 -12.70 -13.97
CA GLU A 74 9.73 -13.55 -15.14
C GLU A 74 10.23 -12.77 -16.37
N ALA A 75 9.97 -11.47 -16.39
CA ALA A 75 10.42 -10.59 -17.48
C ALA A 75 11.74 -9.85 -17.14
N GLU A 76 12.29 -10.07 -15.94
CA GLU A 76 13.54 -9.44 -15.53
C GLU A 76 14.73 -10.05 -16.24
N GLU A 77 15.49 -9.23 -16.98
CA GLU A 77 16.67 -9.64 -17.73
C GLU A 77 17.97 -9.42 -16.94
N ASP A 78 17.94 -8.60 -15.89
CA ASP A 78 19.11 -8.33 -15.06
C ASP A 78 19.25 -9.40 -13.96
N GLU A 79 20.20 -10.32 -14.16
CA GLU A 79 20.49 -11.38 -13.20
C GLU A 79 20.83 -10.87 -11.79
N ALA A 80 21.33 -9.64 -11.66
CA ALA A 80 21.60 -9.04 -10.35
C ALA A 80 20.35 -8.72 -9.56
N LEU A 81 19.22 -8.58 -10.24
CA LEU A 81 17.90 -8.32 -9.67
C LEU A 81 17.09 -9.58 -9.39
N LEU A 82 17.58 -10.73 -9.85
CA LEU A 82 16.98 -12.05 -9.63
C LEU A 82 17.52 -12.76 -8.37
N THR A 83 18.03 -12.02 -7.41
CA THR A 83 18.48 -12.56 -6.12
C THR A 83 17.37 -12.40 -5.07
N ASP A 84 17.34 -13.27 -4.06
CA ASP A 84 16.39 -13.20 -2.97
C ASP A 84 16.46 -11.83 -2.24
N GLU A 85 17.66 -11.26 -2.10
CA GLU A 85 17.88 -9.96 -1.47
C GLU A 85 17.28 -8.81 -2.29
N ALA A 86 17.49 -8.82 -3.61
CA ALA A 86 16.92 -7.82 -4.51
C ALA A 86 15.38 -7.94 -4.60
N PHE A 87 14.86 -9.16 -4.53
CA PHE A 87 13.44 -9.44 -4.46
C PHE A 87 12.82 -8.87 -3.19
N ASP A 88 13.39 -9.17 -2.03
CA ASP A 88 12.92 -8.66 -0.74
C ASP A 88 13.01 -7.12 -0.67
N GLU A 89 14.04 -6.52 -1.25
CA GLU A 89 14.17 -5.06 -1.33
C GLU A 89 13.08 -4.43 -2.20
N ARG A 90 12.70 -5.07 -3.30
CA ARG A 90 11.68 -4.56 -4.23
C ARG A 90 10.26 -4.77 -3.75
N LEU A 91 9.96 -5.90 -3.13
CA LEU A 91 8.61 -6.24 -2.67
C LEU A 91 8.35 -5.81 -1.22
N GLY A 92 9.41 -5.69 -0.42
CA GLY A 92 9.31 -5.20 0.95
C GLY A 92 9.00 -3.70 1.00
N ASN A 93 8.43 -3.21 1.98
CA ASN A 93 8.36 -1.82 2.49
C ASN A 93 8.53 -0.67 1.49
N GLN A 94 7.82 -0.70 0.39
CA GLN A 94 7.84 0.37 -0.59
C GLN A 94 6.90 1.53 -0.20
N GLY A 95 5.94 1.25 0.70
CA GLY A 95 4.96 2.22 1.15
C GLY A 95 4.27 1.80 2.44
N VAL A 96 3.17 2.47 2.75
CA VAL A 96 2.30 2.11 3.89
C VAL A 96 1.50 0.86 3.53
N LEU A 97 1.68 -0.20 4.30
CA LEU A 97 0.92 -1.44 4.10
C LEU A 97 -0.57 -1.19 4.38
N LEU A 98 -1.41 -1.33 3.37
CA LEU A 98 -2.86 -1.18 3.48
C LEU A 98 -3.55 -2.51 3.78
N LEU A 99 -3.18 -3.55 3.07
CA LEU A 99 -3.72 -4.89 3.29
C LEU A 99 -2.72 -5.97 2.85
N ASP A 100 -2.90 -7.16 3.39
CA ASP A 100 -2.12 -8.36 3.10
C ASP A 100 -3.12 -9.48 2.82
N GLN A 101 -3.08 -10.01 1.61
CA GLN A 101 -3.93 -11.11 1.17
C GLN A 101 -3.32 -12.49 1.46
N GLY A 102 -2.13 -12.51 2.02
CA GLY A 102 -1.36 -13.71 2.28
C GLY A 102 -0.42 -14.07 1.11
N CYS A 103 0.44 -15.05 1.35
CA CYS A 103 1.42 -15.54 0.37
C CYS A 103 2.34 -14.45 -0.21
N GLY A 104 2.55 -13.33 0.51
CA GLY A 104 3.37 -12.21 0.03
C GLY A 104 2.62 -11.20 -0.85
N ASP A 105 1.32 -11.40 -1.08
CA ASP A 105 0.50 -10.47 -1.85
C ASP A 105 0.02 -9.32 -0.96
N THR A 106 0.53 -8.11 -1.21
CA THR A 106 0.28 -6.93 -0.41
C THR A 106 -0.11 -5.71 -1.25
N TYR A 107 -0.90 -4.84 -0.65
CA TYR A 107 -1.25 -3.54 -1.21
C TYR A 107 -0.64 -2.45 -0.35
N GLN A 108 0.14 -1.59 -0.97
CA GLN A 108 0.89 -0.55 -0.28
C GLN A 108 0.62 0.81 -0.90
N LEU A 109 0.41 1.82 -0.05
CA LEU A 109 0.31 3.21 -0.47
C LEU A 109 1.71 3.79 -0.56
N ILE A 110 2.10 4.20 -1.75
CA ILE A 110 3.40 4.80 -2.00
C ILE A 110 3.45 6.22 -1.41
N THR A 111 4.46 6.51 -0.63
CA THR A 111 4.58 7.79 0.09
C THR A 111 5.69 8.69 -0.42
N ALA A 112 6.59 8.19 -1.27
CA ALA A 112 7.74 8.92 -1.76
C ALA A 112 7.98 8.71 -3.25
N GLY A 113 8.59 9.68 -3.92
CA GLY A 113 8.98 9.61 -5.31
C GLY A 113 7.85 9.89 -6.31
N LYS A 114 8.05 9.43 -7.54
CA LYS A 114 7.18 9.69 -8.70
C LYS A 114 5.74 9.20 -8.49
N TRP A 115 5.59 8.10 -7.79
CA TRP A 115 4.33 7.40 -7.60
C TRP A 115 3.65 7.70 -6.25
N ALA A 116 4.14 8.69 -5.53
CA ALA A 116 3.58 9.07 -4.23
C ALA A 116 2.08 9.41 -4.35
N GLY A 117 1.28 8.76 -3.52
CA GLY A 117 -0.19 8.89 -3.53
C GLY A 117 -0.91 7.72 -4.18
N GLU A 118 -0.24 6.92 -5.00
CA GLU A 118 -0.82 5.74 -5.64
C GLU A 118 -0.79 4.51 -4.72
N VAL A 119 -1.76 3.62 -4.91
CA VAL A 119 -1.76 2.30 -4.28
C VAL A 119 -1.21 1.28 -5.27
N TRP A 120 -0.24 0.51 -4.82
CA TRP A 120 0.43 -0.51 -5.61
C TRP A 120 0.22 -1.90 -5.01
N ASN A 121 0.07 -2.88 -5.88
CA ASN A 121 0.13 -4.29 -5.51
C ASN A 121 1.57 -4.80 -5.63
N PHE A 122 2.00 -5.54 -4.63
CA PHE A 122 3.29 -6.23 -4.58
C PHE A 122 3.03 -7.70 -4.28
N CYS A 123 3.49 -8.58 -5.15
CA CYS A 123 3.34 -10.02 -5.01
C CYS A 123 4.57 -10.77 -5.54
N ASP A 124 4.59 -12.08 -5.42
CA ASP A 124 5.72 -12.93 -5.82
C ASP A 124 5.98 -12.95 -7.32
N VAL A 125 5.04 -12.48 -8.14
CA VAL A 125 5.22 -12.39 -9.60
C VAL A 125 5.64 -11.00 -10.07
N GLY A 126 5.51 -9.97 -9.20
CA GLY A 126 5.92 -8.62 -9.56
C GLY A 126 5.25 -7.52 -8.73
N ALA A 127 5.30 -6.31 -9.26
CA ALA A 127 4.71 -5.14 -8.65
C ALA A 127 4.16 -4.18 -9.72
N GLY A 128 3.05 -3.53 -9.41
CA GLY A 128 2.43 -2.56 -10.31
C GLY A 128 1.39 -1.70 -9.63
N PRO A 129 1.02 -0.57 -10.26
CA PRO A 129 -0.06 0.27 -9.77
C PRO A 129 -1.39 -0.48 -9.84
N CYS A 130 -2.18 -0.39 -8.78
CA CYS A 130 -3.52 -0.96 -8.77
C CYS A 130 -4.46 -0.24 -9.73
N CYS A 131 -4.34 1.08 -9.78
CA CYS A 131 -5.10 1.94 -10.69
C CYS A 131 -4.16 3.06 -11.13
N GLU A 132 -3.79 3.07 -12.40
CA GLU A 132 -2.93 4.11 -12.94
C GLU A 132 -3.52 5.51 -12.71
N HIS A 133 -2.69 6.42 -12.21
CA HIS A 133 -3.03 7.83 -12.00
C HIS A 133 -4.19 8.10 -11.03
N GLN A 134 -4.53 7.13 -10.17
CA GLN A 134 -5.50 7.31 -9.10
C GLN A 134 -4.77 7.49 -7.76
N ASP A 135 -5.28 8.40 -6.94
CA ASP A 135 -4.84 8.51 -5.56
C ASP A 135 -5.52 7.44 -4.67
N PHE A 136 -5.21 7.47 -3.38
CA PHE A 136 -5.79 6.55 -2.41
C PHE A 136 -7.32 6.53 -2.42
N LEU A 137 -7.98 7.69 -2.54
CA LEU A 137 -9.45 7.74 -2.52
C LEU A 137 -10.04 7.19 -3.82
N GLY A 138 -9.44 7.47 -4.97
CA GLY A 138 -9.84 6.89 -6.25
C GLY A 138 -9.70 5.38 -6.27
N TRP A 139 -8.59 4.84 -5.75
CA TRP A 139 -8.41 3.41 -5.58
C TRP A 139 -9.46 2.80 -4.62
N LEU A 140 -9.69 3.45 -3.48
CA LEU A 140 -10.65 2.97 -2.49
C LEU A 140 -12.08 2.90 -3.04
N GLU A 141 -12.50 3.91 -3.81
CA GLU A 141 -13.80 3.94 -4.47
C GLU A 141 -13.97 2.77 -5.43
N LEU A 142 -12.99 2.55 -6.32
CA LEU A 142 -13.00 1.43 -7.26
C LEU A 142 -13.01 0.08 -6.54
N TRP A 143 -12.23 -0.07 -5.50
CA TRP A 143 -12.18 -1.30 -4.72
C TRP A 143 -13.51 -1.60 -4.01
N VAL A 144 -14.16 -0.59 -3.44
CA VAL A 144 -15.50 -0.72 -2.84
C VAL A 144 -16.54 -1.05 -3.89
N ASP A 145 -16.50 -0.39 -5.05
CA ASP A 145 -17.47 -0.62 -6.14
C ASP A 145 -17.32 -1.99 -6.80
N SER A 146 -16.14 -2.62 -6.70
CA SER A 146 -15.89 -4.00 -7.16
C SER A 146 -16.26 -5.09 -6.13
N ASP A 147 -17.03 -4.77 -5.10
CA ASP A 147 -17.31 -5.67 -3.97
C ASP A 147 -16.05 -6.20 -3.26
N PHE A 148 -15.00 -5.36 -3.22
CA PHE A 148 -13.69 -5.67 -2.63
C PHE A 148 -12.95 -6.81 -3.35
N ASP A 149 -13.21 -6.93 -4.65
CA ASP A 149 -12.49 -7.87 -5.51
C ASP A 149 -11.11 -7.30 -5.85
N ALA A 150 -10.07 -8.03 -5.48
CA ALA A 150 -8.70 -7.67 -5.82
C ALA A 150 -8.39 -7.83 -7.31
N ASP A 151 -9.20 -8.60 -8.02
CA ASP A 151 -9.03 -8.86 -9.45
C ASP A 151 -9.59 -7.77 -10.36
N PHE A 152 -10.20 -6.71 -9.82
CA PHE A 152 -10.75 -5.63 -10.63
C PHE A 152 -9.68 -4.88 -11.45
N PHE A 153 -8.42 -5.03 -11.07
CA PHE A 153 -7.27 -4.45 -11.79
C PHE A 153 -7.07 -5.04 -13.18
N LYS A 154 -7.53 -6.26 -13.44
CA LYS A 154 -7.42 -6.92 -14.76
C LYS A 154 -8.14 -6.16 -15.86
N ASP A 155 -9.12 -5.34 -15.51
CA ASP A 155 -9.88 -4.53 -16.47
C ASP A 155 -9.13 -3.26 -16.93
N TYR A 156 -7.93 -3.01 -16.35
CA TYR A 156 -7.07 -1.85 -16.67
C TYR A 156 -5.79 -2.23 -17.43
N GLU A 157 -5.62 -3.50 -17.80
CA GLU A 157 -4.51 -3.98 -18.64
C GLU A 157 -4.69 -3.61 -20.13
#